data_50a331fd38ed5f75249bb42a5ab0997c
#
_entry.id   50a331fd38ed5f75249bb42a5ab0997c
#
_cell.length_a   1.000
_cell.length_b   1.000
_cell.length_c   1.000
_cell.angle_alpha   90.00
_cell.angle_beta   90.00
_cell.angle_gamma   90.00
#
_symmetry.space_group_name_H-M   'P 1'
#
loop_
_entity.id
_entity.type
_entity.pdbx_description
1 polymer ?
#
loop_
_entity_poly.entity_id
_entity_poly.type
_entity_poly.pdbx_seq_one_letter_code
_entity_poly.pdbx_strand_id
1 'polypeptide(L)'
;SDGHRGGDAPPFPEAEHEADEGLNIGSSMFFCTYVLPNLLQEFRAMNPQITLTFTEGDSQTLLGKLLEQKIDFVLEAETLKGPKIQSTAWAVEEIVLAVPSAFPINLELQDYCYSFSEFQNRKSQGIEKPPVPLSAFREQPFLLLSQGNDIYQRSIELCRHAGFAPKVSMYLTQMMTVYYLSLIHISE
;
A
#
# COMPACT_ATOMS: atom_id res chain seq x y z
N SER A 1 13.87 -49.32 -51.26
CA SER A 1 14.04 -47.95 -51.68
C SER A 1 12.77 -47.14 -51.39
N ASP A 2 12.63 -46.65 -50.23
CA ASP A 2 11.56 -45.66 -49.92
C ASP A 2 12.20 -44.53 -49.13
N GLY A 3 12.26 -43.38 -49.81
CA GLY A 3 12.73 -42.15 -49.25
C GLY A 3 11.68 -41.51 -48.36
N HIS A 4 11.99 -41.42 -47.08
CA HIS A 4 11.22 -40.65 -46.15
C HIS A 4 11.67 -39.19 -46.21
N ARG A 5 10.85 -38.32 -46.81
CA ARG A 5 11.04 -36.88 -46.78
C ARG A 5 10.53 -36.39 -45.45
N GLY A 6 11.48 -36.03 -44.56
CA GLY A 6 11.20 -35.20 -43.42
C GLY A 6 10.75 -33.81 -43.90
N GLY A 7 9.50 -33.45 -43.59
CA GLY A 7 9.04 -32.10 -43.78
C GLY A 7 9.61 -31.22 -42.66
N ASP A 8 10.55 -30.34 -42.98
CA ASP A 8 10.94 -29.26 -42.10
C ASP A 8 9.73 -28.33 -41.97
N ALA A 9 9.19 -28.27 -40.75
CA ALA A 9 8.26 -27.22 -40.38
C ALA A 9 9.00 -25.86 -40.48
N PRO A 10 8.38 -24.83 -41.05
CA PRO A 10 9.03 -23.54 -41.12
C PRO A 10 9.32 -23.03 -39.70
N PRO A 11 10.49 -22.40 -39.48
CA PRO A 11 10.77 -21.78 -38.22
C PRO A 11 9.67 -20.75 -37.91
N PHE A 12 9.23 -20.71 -36.68
CA PHE A 12 8.30 -19.66 -36.22
C PHE A 12 8.88 -18.31 -36.65
N PRO A 13 8.06 -17.40 -37.19
CA PRO A 13 8.53 -16.08 -37.52
C PRO A 13 9.10 -15.50 -36.22
N GLU A 14 10.38 -15.10 -36.28
CA GLU A 14 10.97 -14.26 -35.23
C GLU A 14 10.05 -13.05 -35.16
N ALA A 15 9.35 -12.92 -34.03
CA ALA A 15 8.59 -11.72 -33.74
C ALA A 15 9.62 -10.58 -33.79
N GLU A 16 9.51 -9.75 -34.84
CA GLU A 16 10.17 -8.46 -34.83
C GLU A 16 9.82 -7.83 -33.52
N HIS A 17 10.82 -7.55 -32.69
CA HIS A 17 10.64 -6.77 -31.45
C HIS A 17 10.21 -5.37 -31.91
N GLU A 18 8.93 -5.19 -32.14
CA GLU A 18 8.31 -3.89 -31.92
C GLU A 18 8.67 -3.55 -30.48
N ALA A 19 9.28 -2.38 -30.28
CA ALA A 19 9.72 -1.93 -28.98
C ALA A 19 8.56 -2.13 -28.01
N ASP A 20 8.72 -3.08 -27.09
CA ASP A 20 7.67 -3.48 -26.15
C ASP A 20 7.40 -2.21 -25.32
N GLU A 21 6.29 -1.52 -25.62
CA GLU A 21 5.86 -0.34 -24.87
C GLU A 21 5.38 -0.82 -23.50
N GLY A 22 6.34 -1.31 -22.71
CA GLY A 22 6.12 -1.75 -21.35
C GLY A 22 6.26 -0.58 -20.38
N LEU A 23 5.42 -0.53 -19.36
CA LEU A 23 5.54 0.40 -18.26
C LEU A 23 5.77 -0.39 -16.96
N ASN A 24 6.94 -0.18 -16.36
CA ASN A 24 7.37 -0.88 -15.16
C ASN A 24 7.18 0.00 -13.92
N ILE A 25 6.29 -0.42 -13.03
CA ILE A 25 5.90 0.35 -11.85
C ILE A 25 6.44 -0.35 -10.60
N GLY A 26 7.18 0.40 -9.79
CA GLY A 26 7.60 -0.04 -8.46
C GLY A 26 6.68 0.45 -7.36
N SER A 27 6.35 -0.40 -6.39
CA SER A 27 5.62 0.03 -5.20
C SER A 27 5.70 -1.00 -4.07
N SER A 28 5.22 -0.62 -2.89
CA SER A 28 5.06 -1.58 -1.79
C SER A 28 3.96 -2.59 -2.12
N MET A 29 3.99 -3.75 -1.46
CA MET A 29 2.98 -4.80 -1.63
C MET A 29 1.56 -4.26 -1.42
N PHE A 30 1.37 -3.37 -0.45
CA PHE A 30 0.06 -2.78 -0.17
C PHE A 30 -0.50 -2.02 -1.38
N PHE A 31 0.29 -1.12 -1.97
CA PHE A 31 -0.13 -0.36 -3.14
C PHE A 31 -0.33 -1.25 -4.36
N CYS A 32 0.57 -2.22 -4.60
CA CYS A 32 0.46 -3.17 -5.70
C CYS A 32 -0.83 -4.00 -5.63
N THR A 33 -1.25 -4.37 -4.41
CA THR A 33 -2.42 -5.24 -4.21
C THR A 33 -3.74 -4.47 -4.16
N TYR A 34 -3.78 -3.32 -3.49
CA TYR A 34 -5.05 -2.67 -3.12
C TYR A 34 -5.31 -1.34 -3.83
N VAL A 35 -4.28 -0.67 -4.31
CA VAL A 35 -4.40 0.67 -4.90
C VAL A 35 -4.24 0.65 -6.41
N LEU A 36 -3.13 0.12 -6.90
CA LEU A 36 -2.77 0.15 -8.31
C LEU A 36 -3.79 -0.56 -9.22
N PRO A 37 -4.38 -1.72 -8.88
CA PRO A 37 -5.33 -2.37 -9.78
C PRO A 37 -6.53 -1.50 -10.13
N ASN A 38 -7.07 -0.77 -9.15
CA ASN A 38 -8.20 0.14 -9.37
C ASN A 38 -7.78 1.40 -10.13
N LEU A 39 -6.64 1.98 -9.76
CA LEU A 39 -6.09 3.17 -10.40
C LEU A 39 -5.81 2.96 -11.88
N LEU A 40 -5.30 1.78 -12.24
CA LEU A 40 -4.85 1.49 -13.58
C LEU A 40 -5.94 0.89 -14.48
N GLN A 41 -7.12 0.63 -13.96
CA GLN A 41 -8.22 0.07 -14.75
C GLN A 41 -8.57 0.97 -15.94
N GLU A 42 -8.73 2.27 -15.69
CA GLU A 42 -9.04 3.26 -16.73
C GLU A 42 -7.86 3.44 -17.69
N PHE A 43 -6.64 3.48 -17.15
CA PHE A 43 -5.43 3.59 -17.97
C PHE A 43 -5.31 2.42 -18.96
N ARG A 44 -5.52 1.19 -18.51
CA ARG A 44 -5.50 0.00 -19.36
C ARG A 44 -6.58 -0.01 -20.43
N ALA A 45 -7.77 0.51 -20.10
CA ALA A 45 -8.85 0.62 -21.08
C ALA A 45 -8.52 1.59 -22.22
N MET A 46 -7.80 2.67 -21.92
CA MET A 46 -7.37 3.67 -22.89
C MET A 46 -6.08 3.27 -23.65
N ASN A 47 -5.25 2.42 -23.05
CA ASN A 47 -3.92 2.05 -23.58
C ASN A 47 -3.73 0.52 -23.57
N PRO A 48 -4.55 -0.25 -24.31
CA PRO A 48 -4.52 -1.70 -24.28
C PRO A 48 -3.22 -2.31 -24.81
N GLN A 49 -2.47 -1.56 -25.61
CA GLN A 49 -1.18 -1.95 -26.18
C GLN A 49 -0.02 -1.88 -25.18
N ILE A 50 -0.18 -1.14 -24.06
CA ILE A 50 0.90 -1.00 -23.08
C ILE A 50 0.88 -2.17 -22.09
N THR A 51 1.99 -2.88 -22.00
CA THR A 51 2.19 -3.92 -21.00
C THR A 51 2.58 -3.31 -19.67
N LEU A 52 1.83 -3.60 -18.61
CA LEU A 52 2.12 -3.13 -17.24
C LEU A 52 2.82 -4.22 -16.45
N THR A 53 3.98 -3.89 -15.89
CA THR A 53 4.73 -4.76 -14.99
C THR A 53 4.86 -4.11 -13.62
N PHE A 54 4.61 -4.89 -12.56
CA PHE A 54 4.75 -4.41 -11.19
C PHE A 54 5.96 -5.04 -10.52
N THR A 55 6.75 -4.21 -9.87
CA THR A 55 7.86 -4.63 -9.03
C THR A 55 7.57 -4.26 -7.58
N GLU A 56 7.44 -5.27 -6.73
CA GLU A 56 7.28 -5.06 -5.31
C GLU A 56 8.63 -4.91 -4.61
N GLY A 57 8.68 -4.05 -3.61
CA GLY A 57 9.88 -3.85 -2.79
C GLY A 57 9.70 -2.82 -1.69
N ASP A 58 10.72 -2.69 -0.87
CA ASP A 58 10.89 -1.56 0.03
C ASP A 58 11.44 -0.33 -0.72
N SER A 59 11.31 0.84 -0.10
CA SER A 59 11.69 2.12 -0.71
C SER A 59 13.15 2.17 -1.18
N GLN A 60 14.08 1.52 -0.47
CA GLN A 60 15.49 1.51 -0.85
C GLN A 60 15.74 0.64 -2.08
N THR A 61 15.14 -0.56 -2.09
CA THR A 61 15.20 -1.48 -3.24
C THR A 61 14.58 -0.84 -4.49
N LEU A 62 13.43 -0.20 -4.33
CA LEU A 62 12.74 0.46 -5.44
C LEU A 62 13.52 1.67 -5.95
N LEU A 63 14.09 2.48 -5.05
CA LEU A 63 14.96 3.60 -5.44
C LEU A 63 16.18 3.11 -6.25
N GLY A 64 16.82 2.03 -5.80
CA GLY A 64 17.94 1.42 -6.55
C GLY A 64 17.52 1.02 -7.98
N LYS A 65 16.40 0.31 -8.12
CA LYS A 65 15.89 -0.11 -9.44
C LYS A 65 15.47 1.08 -10.32
N LEU A 66 14.94 2.16 -9.73
CA LEU A 66 14.58 3.38 -10.46
C LEU A 66 15.83 4.07 -10.99
N LEU A 67 16.89 4.19 -10.19
CA LEU A 67 18.18 4.76 -10.61
C LEU A 67 18.89 3.91 -11.67
N GLU A 68 18.70 2.60 -11.63
CA GLU A 68 19.20 1.65 -12.65
C GLU A 68 18.30 1.59 -13.90
N GLN A 69 17.24 2.37 -13.96
CA GLN A 69 16.26 2.39 -15.06
C GLN A 69 15.58 1.02 -15.32
N LYS A 70 15.47 0.19 -14.27
CA LYS A 70 14.75 -1.09 -14.32
C LYS A 70 13.26 -0.94 -14.08
N ILE A 71 12.85 0.18 -13.51
CA ILE A 71 11.46 0.61 -13.36
C ILE A 71 11.36 2.07 -13.78
N ASP A 72 10.19 2.44 -14.29
CA ASP A 72 9.98 3.77 -14.88
C ASP A 72 9.53 4.77 -13.85
N PHE A 73 8.70 4.36 -12.89
CA PHE A 73 8.32 5.17 -11.74
C PHE A 73 7.97 4.33 -10.51
N VAL A 74 7.96 4.99 -9.37
CA VAL A 74 7.65 4.41 -8.08
C VAL A 74 6.46 5.16 -7.46
N LEU A 75 5.47 4.42 -6.97
CA LEU A 75 4.42 4.94 -6.11
C LEU A 75 4.76 4.60 -4.66
N GLU A 76 4.98 5.65 -3.84
CA GLU A 76 5.37 5.53 -2.45
C GLU A 76 4.65 6.55 -1.57
N ALA A 77 4.48 6.21 -0.29
CA ALA A 77 3.93 7.12 0.70
C ALA A 77 4.90 8.26 1.04
N GLU A 78 6.20 7.99 0.97
CA GLU A 78 7.24 8.97 1.25
C GLU A 78 7.82 9.56 -0.03
N THR A 79 8.26 10.81 0.05
CA THR A 79 8.96 11.45 -1.05
C THR A 79 10.37 10.88 -1.18
N LEU A 80 10.60 10.12 -2.23
CA LEU A 80 11.95 9.66 -2.59
C LEU A 80 12.81 10.86 -3.03
N LYS A 81 13.99 10.97 -2.45
CA LYS A 81 14.95 12.05 -2.76
C LYS A 81 16.21 11.46 -3.40
N GLY A 82 16.70 12.10 -4.44
CA GLY A 82 17.94 11.71 -5.12
C GLY A 82 18.27 12.62 -6.29
N PRO A 83 19.56 12.62 -6.74
CA PRO A 83 20.03 13.45 -7.83
C PRO A 83 19.42 12.98 -9.12
N LYS A 84 18.50 13.17 -9.71
CA LYS A 84 17.80 12.69 -10.92
C LYS A 84 16.42 12.10 -10.62
N ILE A 85 15.93 12.22 -9.38
CA ILE A 85 14.59 11.81 -9.03
C ILE A 85 13.67 13.03 -9.02
N GLN A 86 12.60 12.96 -9.78
CA GLN A 86 11.49 13.91 -9.70
C GLN A 86 10.36 13.24 -8.93
N SER A 87 9.89 13.89 -7.88
CA SER A 87 8.74 13.42 -7.10
C SER A 87 7.58 14.40 -7.23
N THR A 88 6.39 13.86 -7.46
CA THR A 88 5.15 14.63 -7.54
C THR A 88 4.16 14.09 -6.53
N ALA A 89 3.58 14.98 -5.71
CA ALA A 89 2.51 14.59 -4.80
C ALA A 89 1.26 14.26 -5.62
N TRP A 90 0.74 13.04 -5.43
CA TRP A 90 -0.45 12.55 -6.12
C TRP A 90 -1.68 12.56 -5.22
N ALA A 91 -1.53 12.15 -3.95
CA ALA A 91 -2.61 12.11 -2.98
C ALA A 91 -2.08 12.40 -1.58
N VAL A 92 -2.99 12.70 -0.68
CA VAL A 92 -2.70 12.82 0.75
C VAL A 92 -3.30 11.61 1.45
N GLU A 93 -2.48 10.89 2.20
CA GLU A 93 -2.93 9.80 3.05
C GLU A 93 -3.18 10.29 4.47
N GLU A 94 -4.08 9.60 5.16
CA GLU A 94 -4.38 9.85 6.58
C GLU A 94 -4.09 8.58 7.37
N ILE A 95 -3.37 8.71 8.48
CA ILE A 95 -3.23 7.61 9.44
C ILE A 95 -4.46 7.62 10.34
N VAL A 96 -5.14 6.49 10.40
CA VAL A 96 -6.30 6.28 11.25
C VAL A 96 -6.01 5.21 12.29
N LEU A 97 -6.62 5.34 13.46
CA LEU A 97 -6.59 4.31 14.49
C LEU A 97 -7.78 3.39 14.31
N ALA A 98 -7.52 2.11 14.01
CA ALA A 98 -8.55 1.07 14.00
C ALA A 98 -8.70 0.50 15.41
N VAL A 99 -9.89 0.61 15.98
CA VAL A 99 -10.19 0.13 17.33
C VAL A 99 -11.26 -0.95 17.24
N PRO A 100 -11.04 -2.14 17.82
CA PRO A 100 -12.06 -3.18 17.87
C PRO A 100 -13.37 -2.65 18.46
N SER A 101 -14.50 -2.96 17.83
CA SER A 101 -15.82 -2.44 18.24
C SER A 101 -16.21 -2.84 19.67
N ALA A 102 -15.70 -3.97 20.14
CA ALA A 102 -15.96 -4.49 21.49
C ALA A 102 -15.18 -3.75 22.60
N PHE A 103 -14.22 -2.88 22.25
CA PHE A 103 -13.44 -2.17 23.27
C PHE A 103 -14.31 -1.14 24.00
N PRO A 104 -14.37 -1.20 25.35
CA PRO A 104 -15.19 -0.26 26.14
C PRO A 104 -14.90 1.22 25.90
N ILE A 105 -13.64 1.55 25.54
CA ILE A 105 -13.22 2.91 25.24
C ILE A 105 -14.02 3.55 24.09
N ASN A 106 -14.60 2.75 23.19
CA ASN A 106 -15.44 3.26 22.10
C ASN A 106 -16.70 3.96 22.61
N LEU A 107 -17.22 3.57 23.80
CA LEU A 107 -18.39 4.22 24.41
C LEU A 107 -18.05 5.64 24.90
N GLU A 108 -16.83 5.85 25.37
CA GLU A 108 -16.35 7.14 25.83
C GLU A 108 -15.96 8.08 24.68
N LEU A 109 -15.57 7.49 23.54
CA LEU A 109 -15.03 8.21 22.38
C LEU A 109 -15.95 8.17 21.16
N GLN A 110 -17.24 7.87 21.33
CA GLN A 110 -18.19 7.68 20.23
C GLN A 110 -18.28 8.90 19.28
N ASP A 111 -18.07 10.12 19.80
CA ASP A 111 -18.11 11.35 19.01
C ASP A 111 -16.93 11.48 18.02
N TYR A 112 -15.87 10.70 18.24
CA TYR A 112 -14.68 10.63 17.40
C TYR A 112 -14.69 9.43 16.47
N CYS A 113 -15.55 8.43 16.72
CA CYS A 113 -15.52 7.17 16.01
C CYS A 113 -16.35 7.23 14.72
N TYR A 114 -15.80 6.68 13.66
CA TYR A 114 -16.55 6.37 12.45
C TYR A 114 -16.87 4.87 12.43
N SER A 115 -18.07 4.51 12.03
CA SER A 115 -18.32 3.18 11.52
C SER A 115 -17.58 2.99 10.17
N PHE A 116 -17.39 1.76 9.75
CA PHE A 116 -16.73 1.49 8.47
C PHE A 116 -17.44 2.16 7.29
N SER A 117 -18.77 2.12 7.26
CA SER A 117 -19.57 2.77 6.20
C SER A 117 -19.49 4.29 6.25
N GLU A 118 -19.50 4.91 7.44
CA GLU A 118 -19.29 6.35 7.58
C GLU A 118 -17.90 6.74 7.09
N PHE A 119 -16.87 5.97 7.46
CA PHE A 119 -15.51 6.24 7.04
C PHE A 119 -15.33 6.17 5.53
N GLN A 120 -15.90 5.15 4.88
CA GLN A 120 -15.86 5.03 3.41
C GLN A 120 -16.55 6.20 2.71
N ASN A 121 -17.65 6.67 3.25
CA ASN A 121 -18.49 7.70 2.62
C ASN A 121 -18.24 9.12 3.13
N ARG A 122 -17.33 9.32 4.11
CA ARG A 122 -17.17 10.61 4.81
C ARG A 122 -16.93 11.79 3.87
N LYS A 123 -16.09 11.60 2.84
CA LYS A 123 -15.78 12.66 1.88
C LYS A 123 -16.98 13.03 1.01
N SER A 124 -17.75 12.04 0.54
CA SER A 124 -18.93 12.27 -0.31
C SER A 124 -20.12 12.83 0.47
N GLN A 125 -20.23 12.51 1.77
CA GLN A 125 -21.31 12.94 2.63
C GLN A 125 -20.97 14.16 3.49
N GLY A 126 -19.73 14.67 3.41
CA GLY A 126 -19.29 15.80 4.22
C GLY A 126 -19.27 15.50 5.73
N ILE A 127 -19.08 14.24 6.13
CA ILE A 127 -19.03 13.82 7.52
C ILE A 127 -17.61 14.06 8.03
N GLU A 128 -17.46 15.01 8.93
CA GLU A 128 -16.20 15.27 9.62
C GLU A 128 -16.39 15.11 11.14
N LYS A 129 -15.54 14.30 11.75
CA LYS A 129 -15.44 14.17 13.21
C LYS A 129 -14.10 14.72 13.68
N PRO A 130 -14.04 15.27 14.87
CA PRO A 130 -12.77 15.80 15.40
C PRO A 130 -11.73 14.66 15.54
N PRO A 131 -10.43 14.98 15.49
CA PRO A 131 -9.39 14.00 15.72
C PRO A 131 -9.49 13.46 17.16
N VAL A 132 -9.38 12.13 17.29
CA VAL A 132 -9.43 11.48 18.59
C VAL A 132 -8.24 11.89 19.47
N PRO A 133 -8.42 12.15 20.76
CA PRO A 133 -7.32 12.38 21.70
C PRO A 133 -6.53 11.07 21.90
N LEU A 134 -5.45 10.90 21.16
CA LEU A 134 -4.66 9.65 21.16
C LEU A 134 -4.17 9.24 22.56
N SER A 135 -3.99 10.21 23.47
CA SER A 135 -3.65 9.97 24.87
C SER A 135 -4.67 9.11 25.63
N ALA A 136 -5.93 9.04 25.17
CA ALA A 136 -6.94 8.17 25.76
C ALA A 136 -6.58 6.67 25.61
N PHE A 137 -5.76 6.33 24.62
CA PHE A 137 -5.33 4.95 24.34
C PHE A 137 -4.03 4.55 25.05
N ARG A 138 -3.45 5.38 25.93
CA ARG A 138 -2.15 5.10 26.56
C ARG A 138 -2.08 3.77 27.30
N GLU A 139 -3.19 3.30 27.82
CA GLU A 139 -3.29 2.03 28.56
C GLU A 139 -3.71 0.85 27.68
N GLN A 140 -4.12 1.12 26.46
CA GLN A 140 -4.58 0.09 25.54
C GLN A 140 -3.40 -0.64 24.85
N PRO A 141 -3.55 -1.93 24.51
CA PRO A 141 -2.57 -2.65 23.73
C PRO A 141 -2.59 -2.20 22.28
N PHE A 142 -1.41 -2.03 21.69
CA PHE A 142 -1.23 -1.65 20.27
C PHE A 142 -0.74 -2.83 19.47
N LEU A 143 -1.26 -2.97 18.27
CA LEU A 143 -0.68 -3.75 17.19
C LEU A 143 0.03 -2.78 16.24
N LEU A 144 1.30 -2.96 16.01
CA LEU A 144 2.09 -2.07 15.15
C LEU A 144 2.76 -2.86 14.03
N LEU A 145 3.10 -2.16 12.97
CA LEU A 145 3.99 -2.71 11.96
C LEU A 145 5.42 -2.82 12.52
N SER A 146 6.22 -3.69 11.92
CA SER A 146 7.61 -3.92 12.33
C SER A 146 8.48 -2.68 12.10
N GLN A 147 9.57 -2.58 12.85
CA GLN A 147 10.59 -1.55 12.67
C GLN A 147 11.11 -1.58 11.21
N GLY A 148 11.35 -0.40 10.65
CA GLY A 148 11.74 -0.26 9.24
C GLY A 148 10.58 0.08 8.30
N ASN A 149 9.33 -0.02 8.77
CA ASN A 149 8.16 0.49 8.07
C ASN A 149 7.92 1.95 8.49
N ASP A 150 7.58 2.82 7.54
CA ASP A 150 7.31 4.25 7.80
C ASP A 150 6.11 4.44 8.74
N ILE A 151 5.06 3.63 8.59
CA ILE A 151 3.88 3.66 9.48
C ILE A 151 4.28 3.39 10.93
N TYR A 152 5.24 2.49 11.17
CA TYR A 152 5.76 2.26 12.52
C TYR A 152 6.35 3.54 13.11
N GLN A 153 7.27 4.19 12.39
CA GLN A 153 7.94 5.40 12.86
C GLN A 153 6.93 6.53 13.13
N ARG A 154 6.01 6.73 12.20
CA ARG A 154 4.94 7.73 12.34
C ARG A 154 4.01 7.42 13.52
N SER A 155 3.65 6.15 13.75
CA SER A 155 2.82 5.73 14.89
C SER A 155 3.51 6.00 16.22
N ILE A 156 4.79 5.66 16.34
CA ILE A 156 5.59 5.94 17.56
C ILE A 156 5.67 7.45 17.81
N GLU A 157 5.88 8.24 16.76
CA GLU A 157 5.97 9.68 16.86
C GLU A 157 4.64 10.33 17.28
N LEU A 158 3.52 9.87 16.73
CA LEU A 158 2.18 10.32 17.15
C LEU A 158 1.92 10.02 18.63
N CYS A 159 2.25 8.82 19.11
CA CYS A 159 2.12 8.46 20.51
C CYS A 159 3.03 9.33 21.41
N ARG A 160 4.27 9.59 20.98
CA ARG A 160 5.20 10.46 21.69
C ARG A 160 4.68 11.90 21.80
N HIS A 161 4.11 12.45 20.73
CA HIS A 161 3.47 13.77 20.74
C HIS A 161 2.24 13.80 21.65
N ALA A 162 1.52 12.67 21.78
CA ALA A 162 0.40 12.54 22.72
C ALA A 162 0.84 12.26 24.17
N GLY A 163 2.16 12.26 24.45
CA GLY A 163 2.73 12.17 25.79
C GLY A 163 2.82 10.75 26.35
N PHE A 164 2.92 9.71 25.49
CA PHE A 164 3.12 8.33 25.95
C PHE A 164 3.90 7.48 24.94
N ALA A 165 4.40 6.33 25.40
CA ALA A 165 4.91 5.27 24.55
C ALA A 165 3.84 4.17 24.44
N PRO A 166 3.56 3.64 23.21
CA PRO A 166 2.52 2.63 23.03
C PRO A 166 2.91 1.31 23.71
N LYS A 167 1.94 0.66 24.37
CA LYS A 167 2.09 -0.69 24.91
C LYS A 167 1.91 -1.70 23.77
N VAL A 168 2.99 -2.04 23.07
CA VAL A 168 2.92 -2.90 21.90
C VAL A 168 2.77 -4.35 22.34
N SER A 169 1.67 -4.99 21.96
CA SER A 169 1.40 -6.40 22.20
C SER A 169 1.91 -7.28 21.08
N MET A 170 1.97 -6.77 19.84
CA MET A 170 2.43 -7.54 18.68
C MET A 170 3.01 -6.62 17.61
N TYR A 171 4.07 -7.09 16.95
CA TYR A 171 4.64 -6.50 15.74
C TYR A 171 4.34 -7.38 14.54
N LEU A 172 3.90 -6.78 13.45
CA LEU A 172 3.51 -7.47 12.23
C LEU A 172 4.20 -6.85 11.02
N THR A 173 4.44 -7.64 9.99
CA THR A 173 5.15 -7.15 8.78
C THR A 173 4.19 -6.59 7.73
N GLN A 174 2.92 -7.00 7.75
CA GLN A 174 1.93 -6.66 6.75
C GLN A 174 0.76 -5.89 7.34
N MET A 175 0.41 -4.75 6.75
CA MET A 175 -0.70 -3.91 7.20
C MET A 175 -2.03 -4.66 7.24
N MET A 176 -2.34 -5.46 6.22
CA MET A 176 -3.58 -6.21 6.18
C MET A 176 -3.64 -7.30 7.27
N THR A 177 -2.50 -7.85 7.65
CA THR A 177 -2.43 -8.78 8.80
C THR A 177 -2.78 -8.06 10.10
N VAL A 178 -2.27 -6.83 10.31
CA VAL A 178 -2.65 -5.99 11.46
C VAL A 178 -4.15 -5.75 11.47
N TYR A 179 -4.71 -5.37 10.33
CA TYR A 179 -6.15 -5.11 10.19
C TYR A 179 -6.99 -6.36 10.53
N TYR A 180 -6.70 -7.50 9.91
CA TYR A 180 -7.46 -8.73 10.15
C TYR A 180 -7.31 -9.25 11.58
N LEU A 181 -6.13 -9.19 12.19
CA LEU A 181 -5.94 -9.60 13.59
C LEU A 181 -6.66 -8.66 14.55
N SER A 182 -6.77 -7.38 14.25
CA SER A 182 -7.58 -6.46 15.07
C SER A 182 -9.07 -6.83 15.05
N LEU A 183 -9.55 -7.49 14.00
CA LEU A 183 -10.94 -7.97 13.91
C LEU A 183 -11.15 -9.28 14.70
N ILE A 184 -10.14 -10.16 14.77
CA ILE A 184 -10.27 -11.48 15.43
C ILE A 184 -10.26 -11.37 16.96
N HIS A 185 -9.50 -10.45 17.53
CA HIS A 185 -9.50 -10.21 18.99
C HIS A 185 -10.81 -9.62 19.55
N ILE A 186 -11.83 -9.50 18.70
CA ILE A 186 -13.17 -8.99 19.07
C ILE A 186 -14.10 -10.10 19.56
N SER A 187 -13.74 -11.37 19.40
CA SER A 187 -14.65 -12.51 19.58
C SER A 187 -14.36 -13.39 20.79
N GLU A 188 -13.51 -12.99 21.73
CA GLU A 188 -13.30 -13.69 23.01
C GLU A 188 -13.73 -12.87 24.22
#